data_6715fb9c06df1403c27f66303b6044e8
#
_entry.id   6715fb9c06df1403c27f66303b6044e8
#
_cell.length_a   1.000
_cell.length_b   1.000
_cell.length_c   1.000
_cell.angle_alpha   90.00
_cell.angle_beta   90.00
_cell.angle_gamma   90.00
#
_symmetry.space_group_name_H-M   'P 1'
#
loop_
_entity.id
_entity.type
_entity.pdbx_description
1 polymer ?
#
loop_
_entity_poly.entity_id
_entity_poly.type
_entity_poly.pdbx_seq_one_letter_code
_entity_poly.pdbx_strand_id
1 'polypeptide(L)'
;MSVNTDGYDLLRPLLNIIECKAIILIKVNLYPRTDKILNHNTHVDNKFKHKGCLLSLNTCNGGTIIGKKFIKSEENQALFFDPSEKHNSTTCTDQHARFNININYF
;
A
#
# COMPACT_ATOMS: atom_id res chain seq x y z
N MET A 1 1.26 3.90 14.69
CA MET A 1 1.26 2.43 14.57
C MET A 1 2.59 1.86 15.03
N SER A 2 2.57 0.86 15.85
CA SER A 2 3.79 0.16 16.26
C SER A 2 4.10 -0.97 15.27
N VAL A 3 5.39 -1.24 15.06
CA VAL A 3 5.80 -2.37 14.24
C VAL A 3 5.75 -3.63 15.11
N ASN A 4 4.97 -4.62 14.68
CA ASN A 4 4.97 -5.92 15.31
C ASN A 4 6.26 -6.67 14.93
N THR A 5 6.98 -7.23 15.92
CA THR A 5 8.27 -7.88 15.69
C THR A 5 8.17 -9.04 14.68
N ASP A 6 7.14 -9.89 14.80
CA ASP A 6 6.95 -11.01 13.88
C ASP A 6 6.61 -10.52 12.48
N GLY A 7 5.75 -9.50 12.36
CA GLY A 7 5.43 -8.88 11.08
C GLY A 7 6.65 -8.24 10.43
N TYR A 8 7.50 -7.59 11.23
CA TYR A 8 8.74 -7.01 10.73
C TYR A 8 9.66 -8.09 10.15
N ASP A 9 9.81 -9.22 10.84
CA ASP A 9 10.67 -10.31 10.37
C ASP A 9 10.15 -10.92 9.06
N LEU A 10 8.83 -11.03 8.88
CA LEU A 10 8.24 -11.50 7.63
C LEU A 10 8.54 -10.55 6.45
N LEU A 11 8.66 -9.25 6.71
CA LEU A 11 8.93 -8.24 5.69
C LEU A 11 10.43 -7.99 5.48
N ARG A 12 11.30 -8.54 6.31
CA ARG A 12 12.75 -8.29 6.24
C ARG A 12 13.36 -8.52 4.85
N PRO A 13 13.02 -9.57 4.10
CA PRO A 13 13.56 -9.74 2.75
C PRO A 13 13.21 -8.59 1.82
N LEU A 14 11.97 -8.09 1.87
CA LEU A 14 11.55 -6.93 1.09
C LEU A 14 12.28 -5.67 1.54
N LEU A 15 12.38 -5.44 2.85
CA LEU A 15 13.07 -4.27 3.40
C LEU A 15 14.54 -4.24 3.00
N ASN A 16 15.19 -5.39 2.90
CA ASN A 16 16.57 -5.49 2.43
C ASN A 16 16.70 -5.15 0.95
N ILE A 17 15.75 -5.62 0.12
CA ILE A 17 15.75 -5.34 -1.33
C ILE A 17 15.57 -3.85 -1.61
N ILE A 18 14.70 -3.18 -0.87
CA ILE A 18 14.42 -1.76 -1.07
C ILE A 18 15.44 -0.83 -0.39
N GLU A 19 16.43 -1.40 0.27
CA GLU A 19 17.47 -0.63 0.98
C GLU A 19 16.89 0.34 2.01
N CYS A 20 15.93 -0.14 2.79
CA CYS A 20 15.28 0.67 3.82
C CYS A 20 16.27 1.05 4.92
N LYS A 21 16.49 2.36 5.11
CA LYS A 21 17.38 2.90 6.16
C LYS A 21 16.65 3.09 7.48
N ALA A 22 15.39 3.49 7.43
CA ALA A 22 14.56 3.70 8.61
C ALA A 22 13.08 3.54 8.22
N ILE A 23 12.31 2.88 9.08
CA ILE A 23 10.87 2.69 8.89
C ILE A 23 10.13 3.82 9.58
N ILE A 24 9.22 4.46 8.83
CA ILE A 24 8.29 5.45 9.36
C ILE A 24 7.02 4.76 9.81
N LEU A 25 6.45 3.91 8.93
CA LEU A 25 5.17 3.24 9.16
C LEU A 25 5.10 1.95 8.35
N ILE A 26 4.61 0.90 8.96
CA ILE A 26 4.16 -0.31 8.26
C ILE A 26 2.70 -0.52 8.65
N LYS A 27 1.82 -0.54 7.65
CA LYS A 27 0.38 -0.68 7.86
C LYS A 27 -0.19 -1.75 6.94
N VAL A 28 -0.90 -2.71 7.51
CA VAL A 28 -1.69 -3.68 6.74
C VAL A 28 -3.07 -3.08 6.50
N ASN A 29 -3.49 -3.07 5.26
CA ASN A 29 -4.81 -2.61 4.87
C ASN A 29 -5.67 -3.77 4.39
N LEU A 30 -6.92 -3.78 4.82
CA LEU A 30 -7.94 -4.69 4.36
C LEU A 30 -9.16 -3.87 3.96
N TYR A 31 -9.55 -3.96 2.69
CA TYR A 31 -10.74 -3.29 2.17
C TYR A 31 -11.75 -4.35 1.76
N PRO A 32 -12.86 -4.51 2.52
CA PRO A 32 -13.91 -5.47 2.15
C PRO A 32 -14.51 -5.15 0.79
N ARG A 33 -14.97 -6.19 0.11
CA ARG A 33 -15.66 -6.05 -1.17
C ARG A 33 -16.87 -5.12 -1.04
N THR A 34 -17.09 -4.34 -2.09
CA THR A 34 -18.28 -3.50 -2.24
C THR A 34 -18.99 -3.86 -3.54
N ASP A 35 -20.27 -3.50 -3.67
CA ASP A 35 -21.06 -3.79 -4.88
C ASP A 35 -20.52 -3.04 -6.10
N LYS A 36 -20.01 -1.84 -5.88
CA LYS A 36 -19.34 -1.01 -6.89
C LYS A 36 -17.98 -0.60 -6.36
N ILE A 37 -17.02 -0.40 -7.25
CA ILE A 37 -15.72 0.12 -6.85
C ILE A 37 -15.90 1.52 -6.27
N LEU A 38 -15.48 1.69 -5.01
CA LEU A 38 -15.50 2.96 -4.31
C LEU A 38 -14.08 3.49 -4.20
N ASN A 39 -13.91 4.77 -4.54
CA ASN A 39 -12.65 5.47 -4.34
C ASN A 39 -12.61 6.05 -2.93
N HIS A 40 -11.55 5.75 -2.18
CA HIS A 40 -11.32 6.38 -0.90
C HIS A 40 -10.85 7.81 -1.10
N ASN A 41 -10.93 8.62 -0.03
CA ASN A 41 -10.52 10.02 -0.12
C ASN A 41 -9.04 10.14 -0.46
N THR A 42 -8.73 11.07 -1.34
CA THR A 42 -7.36 11.42 -1.67
C THR A 42 -6.66 12.01 -0.45
N HIS A 43 -5.44 11.56 -0.20
CA HIS A 43 -4.65 11.99 0.96
C HIS A 43 -3.15 11.93 0.65
N VAL A 44 -2.37 12.44 1.59
CA VAL A 44 -0.91 12.21 1.65
C VAL A 44 -0.60 11.50 2.97
N ASP A 45 0.39 10.63 2.97
CA ASP A 45 0.74 9.88 4.19
C ASP A 45 1.48 10.79 5.17
N ASN A 46 2.47 11.54 4.67
CA ASN A 46 3.20 12.54 5.44
C ASN A 46 3.61 13.68 4.50
N LYS A 47 3.68 14.89 5.01
CA LYS A 47 4.02 16.07 4.19
C LYS A 47 5.51 16.18 3.89
N PHE A 48 6.37 15.60 4.72
CA PHE A 48 7.81 15.59 4.46
C PHE A 48 8.16 14.53 3.42
N LYS A 49 9.26 14.76 2.70
CA LYS A 49 9.70 13.82 1.65
C LYS A 49 10.16 12.51 2.24
N HIS A 50 9.63 11.41 1.73
CA HIS A 50 10.00 10.05 2.13
C HIS A 50 9.61 9.09 0.99
N LYS A 51 9.89 7.81 1.20
CA LYS A 51 9.63 6.77 0.20
C LYS A 51 8.45 5.92 0.61
N GLY A 52 7.71 5.41 -0.36
CA GLY A 52 6.60 4.49 -0.15
C GLY A 52 6.74 3.24 -1.00
N CYS A 53 6.37 2.12 -0.41
CA CYS A 53 6.22 0.85 -1.09
C CYS A 53 4.90 0.22 -0.68
N LEU A 54 4.05 -0.06 -1.66
CA LEU A 54 2.79 -0.74 -1.45
C LEU A 54 2.90 -2.16 -2.00
N LEU A 55 2.90 -3.15 -1.11
CA LEU A 55 2.94 -4.56 -1.50
C LEU A 55 1.51 -5.09 -1.56
N SER A 56 1.05 -5.43 -2.75
CA SER A 56 -0.27 -6.06 -2.94
C SER A 56 -0.20 -7.54 -2.61
N LEU A 57 -1.14 -8.01 -1.79
CA LEU A 57 -1.18 -9.40 -1.33
C LEU A 57 -2.14 -10.26 -2.15
N ASN A 58 -3.03 -9.66 -2.92
CA ASN A 58 -3.93 -10.39 -3.80
C ASN A 58 -4.22 -9.60 -5.07
N THR A 59 -4.67 -10.33 -6.08
CA THR A 59 -5.09 -9.76 -7.36
C THR A 59 -6.59 -9.49 -7.32
N CYS A 60 -6.97 -8.27 -7.66
CA CYS A 60 -8.37 -7.87 -7.74
C CYS A 60 -8.54 -6.71 -8.73
N ASN A 61 -9.78 -6.31 -8.99
CA ASN A 61 -10.07 -5.18 -9.86
C ASN A 61 -9.94 -3.81 -9.17
N GLY A 62 -9.67 -3.79 -7.89
CA GLY A 62 -9.32 -2.57 -7.18
C GLY A 62 -7.86 -2.20 -7.35
N GLY A 63 -7.48 -1.02 -6.90
CA GLY A 63 -6.11 -0.55 -7.05
C GLY A 63 -5.83 0.75 -6.32
N THR A 64 -4.73 1.36 -6.71
CA THR A 64 -4.25 2.63 -6.16
C THR A 64 -4.25 3.68 -7.26
N ILE A 65 -4.72 4.87 -6.95
CA ILE A 65 -4.74 6.00 -7.86
C ILE A 65 -3.69 7.00 -7.40
N ILE A 66 -2.72 7.29 -8.26
CA ILE A 66 -1.68 8.28 -8.02
C ILE A 66 -1.82 9.35 -9.10
N GLY A 67 -2.25 10.55 -8.69
CA GLY A 67 -2.65 11.57 -9.64
C GLY A 67 -3.85 11.09 -10.46
N LYS A 68 -3.66 10.92 -11.77
CA LYS A 68 -4.69 10.40 -12.69
C LYS A 68 -4.45 8.94 -13.10
N LYS A 69 -3.38 8.30 -12.59
CA LYS A 69 -2.98 6.97 -12.99
C LYS A 69 -3.56 5.93 -12.03
N PHE A 70 -4.30 4.96 -12.58
CA PHE A 70 -4.80 3.81 -11.85
C PHE A 70 -3.83 2.64 -11.99
N ILE A 71 -3.44 2.06 -10.85
CA ILE A 71 -2.56 0.90 -10.80
C ILE A 71 -3.32 -0.24 -10.14
N LYS A 72 -3.66 -1.25 -10.94
CA LYS A 72 -4.41 -2.42 -10.49
C LYS A 72 -3.63 -3.21 -9.45
N SER A 73 -4.33 -3.71 -8.42
CA SER A 73 -3.75 -4.59 -7.42
C SER A 73 -3.46 -5.97 -8.02
N GLU A 74 -2.20 -6.40 -7.95
CA GLU A 74 -1.77 -7.72 -8.38
C GLU A 74 -0.97 -8.38 -7.28
N GLU A 75 -1.21 -9.68 -7.06
CA GLU A 75 -0.54 -10.44 -6.01
C GLU A 75 0.98 -10.33 -6.14
N ASN A 76 1.62 -10.07 -5.01
CA ASN A 76 3.08 -9.97 -4.90
C ASN A 76 3.70 -8.82 -5.72
N GLN A 77 2.92 -7.80 -6.07
CA GLN A 77 3.40 -6.60 -6.73
C GLN A 77 3.83 -5.57 -5.70
N ALA A 78 5.03 -5.05 -5.86
CA ALA A 78 5.52 -3.92 -5.08
C ALA A 78 5.42 -2.64 -5.92
N LEU A 79 4.59 -1.71 -5.49
CA LEU A 79 4.44 -0.40 -6.11
C LEU A 79 5.25 0.62 -5.33
N PHE A 80 6.22 1.24 -5.99
CA PHE A 80 7.03 2.32 -5.41
C PHE A 80 6.44 3.66 -5.82
N PHE A 81 6.22 4.54 -4.86
CA PHE A 81 5.61 5.84 -5.10
C PHE A 81 6.08 6.86 -4.06
N ASP A 82 5.79 8.12 -4.31
CA ASP A 82 6.04 9.20 -3.35
C ASP A 82 4.80 9.41 -2.48
N PRO A 83 4.79 8.95 -1.22
CA PRO A 83 3.60 9.05 -0.38
C PRO A 83 3.34 10.46 0.16
N SER A 84 4.23 11.42 -0.11
CA SER A 84 3.97 12.83 0.16
C SER A 84 3.13 13.49 -0.95
N GLU A 85 2.96 12.82 -2.09
CA GLU A 85 2.04 13.23 -3.15
C GLU A 85 0.64 12.66 -2.92
N LYS A 86 -0.37 13.36 -3.43
CA LYS A 86 -1.76 12.95 -3.28
C LYS A 86 -2.02 11.62 -3.98
N HIS A 87 -2.61 10.70 -3.26
CA HIS A 87 -2.99 9.38 -3.77
C HIS A 87 -4.21 8.87 -3.00
N ASN A 88 -4.85 7.84 -3.55
CA ASN A 88 -5.95 7.16 -2.88
C ASN A 88 -6.02 5.70 -3.33
N SER A 89 -6.67 4.90 -2.52
CA SER A 89 -6.96 3.50 -2.85
C SER A 89 -8.43 3.33 -3.21
N THR A 90 -8.77 2.16 -3.74
CA THR A 90 -10.12 1.78 -4.05
C THR A 90 -10.49 0.46 -3.37
N THR A 91 -11.77 0.19 -3.29
CA THR A 91 -12.29 -1.14 -2.97
C THR A 91 -12.18 -2.06 -4.18
N CYS A 92 -12.63 -3.30 -4.06
CA CYS A 92 -12.77 -4.25 -5.17
C CYS A 92 -14.19 -4.82 -5.20
N THR A 93 -14.56 -5.43 -6.33
CA THR A 93 -15.86 -6.07 -6.49
C THR A 93 -15.76 -7.55 -6.83
N ASP A 94 -14.59 -8.04 -7.20
CA ASP A 94 -14.36 -9.39 -7.75
C ASP A 94 -13.67 -10.35 -6.78
N GLN A 95 -13.30 -9.89 -5.58
CA GLN A 95 -12.72 -10.71 -4.51
C GLN A 95 -13.41 -10.39 -3.19
N HIS A 96 -13.25 -11.22 -2.17
CA HIS A 96 -13.83 -10.98 -0.85
C HIS A 96 -13.31 -9.69 -0.21
N ALA A 97 -12.04 -9.38 -0.45
CA ALA A 97 -11.41 -8.18 0.03
C ALA A 97 -10.15 -7.88 -0.80
N ARG A 98 -9.67 -6.64 -0.67
CA ARG A 98 -8.38 -6.22 -1.17
C ARG A 98 -7.42 -6.10 0.00
N PHE A 99 -6.25 -6.70 -0.11
CA PHE A 99 -5.23 -6.73 0.94
C PHE A 99 -3.94 -6.12 0.42
N ASN A 100 -3.32 -5.27 1.24
CA ASN A 100 -1.98 -4.78 0.94
C ASN A 100 -1.24 -4.38 2.21
N ILE A 101 0.06 -4.19 2.06
CA ILE A 101 0.93 -3.68 3.11
C ILE A 101 1.54 -2.38 2.61
N ASN A 102 1.33 -1.29 3.34
CA ASN A 102 1.90 0.01 3.03
C ASN A 102 3.13 0.24 3.91
N ILE A 103 4.27 0.48 3.28
CA ILE A 103 5.54 0.73 3.96
C ILE A 103 5.99 2.15 3.61
N ASN A 104 6.07 3.02 4.61
CA ASN A 104 6.67 4.35 4.49
C ASN A 104 8.03 4.31 5.16
N TYR A 105 9.06 4.79 4.46
CA TYR A 105 10.45 4.63 4.91
C TYR A 105 11.38 5.70 4.33
N PHE A 106 12.56 5.75 4.88
CA PHE A 106 13.68 6.53 4.35
C PHE A 106 14.69 5.65 3.63
#